data_285ad71303b3a2139e8ac35e4b305498
#
_entry.id   285ad71303b3a2139e8ac35e4b305498
#
_cell.length_a   1.000
_cell.length_b   1.000
_cell.length_c   1.000
_cell.angle_alpha   90.00
_cell.angle_beta   90.00
_cell.angle_gamma   90.00
#
_symmetry.space_group_name_H-M   'P 1'
#
loop_
_entity.id
_entity.type
_entity.pdbx_description
1 polymer ?
#
loop_
_entity_poly.entity_id
_entity_poly.type
_entity_poly.pdbx_seq_one_letter_code
_entity_poly.pdbx_strand_id
1 'polypeptide(L)'
;MPNIKSAIKRVKVTQKKNLRNRMIKSAMKTQIKKFETAVSASEADVKLLSATQGAVDKAAAKGVIHKNAAARKKSQLTKKLAAAK
;
A
#
# COMPACT_ATOMS: atom_id res chain seq x y z
N MET A 1 40.49 2.49 -6.22
CA MET A 1 39.38 3.26 -6.74
C MET A 1 38.33 3.44 -5.66
N PRO A 2 38.13 4.64 -5.13
CA PRO A 2 37.19 4.86 -4.06
C PRO A 2 35.73 4.62 -4.46
N ASN A 3 35.43 4.67 -5.75
CA ASN A 3 34.04 4.59 -6.24
C ASN A 3 33.42 3.18 -6.18
N ILE A 4 34.24 2.12 -6.12
CA ILE A 4 33.74 0.74 -6.10
C ILE A 4 33.04 0.44 -4.78
N LYS A 5 33.61 0.83 -3.65
CA LYS A 5 33.01 0.61 -2.32
C LYS A 5 31.70 1.39 -2.18
N SER A 6 31.65 2.63 -2.66
CA SER A 6 30.42 3.44 -2.69
C SER A 6 29.34 2.80 -3.54
N ALA A 7 29.70 2.29 -4.72
CA ALA A 7 28.75 1.61 -5.60
C ALA A 7 28.14 0.37 -4.96
N ILE A 8 28.98 -0.46 -4.32
CA ILE A 8 28.53 -1.66 -3.62
C ILE A 8 27.56 -1.29 -2.47
N LYS A 9 27.89 -0.26 -1.70
CA LYS A 9 27.04 0.22 -0.61
C LYS A 9 25.68 0.69 -1.14
N ARG A 10 25.67 1.43 -2.26
CA ARG A 10 24.43 1.90 -2.89
C ARG A 10 23.55 0.73 -3.36
N VAL A 11 24.17 -0.28 -3.96
CA VAL A 11 23.44 -1.48 -4.43
C VAL A 11 22.78 -2.19 -3.25
N LYS A 12 23.50 -2.38 -2.16
CA LYS A 12 22.96 -3.02 -0.95
C LYS A 12 21.80 -2.23 -0.36
N VAL A 13 21.94 -0.90 -0.26
CA VAL A 13 20.88 -0.01 0.26
C VAL A 13 19.66 -0.05 -0.65
N THR A 14 19.86 -0.02 -1.98
CA THR A 14 18.78 -0.11 -2.95
C THR A 14 18.04 -1.43 -2.86
N GLN A 15 18.77 -2.54 -2.70
CA GLN A 15 18.15 -3.86 -2.53
C GLN A 15 17.29 -3.95 -1.27
N LYS A 16 17.77 -3.41 -0.15
CA LYS A 16 17.00 -3.36 1.10
C LYS A 16 15.73 -2.52 0.94
N LYS A 17 15.83 -1.35 0.30
CA LYS A 17 14.67 -0.50 0.03
C LYS A 17 13.67 -1.19 -0.88
N ASN A 18 14.13 -1.85 -1.93
CA ASN A 18 13.26 -2.56 -2.87
C ASN A 18 12.51 -3.69 -2.16
N LEU A 19 13.20 -4.46 -1.33
CA LEU A 19 12.58 -5.54 -0.57
C LEU A 19 11.50 -5.00 0.38
N ARG A 20 11.83 -3.96 1.14
CA ARG A 20 10.88 -3.30 2.05
C ARG A 20 9.67 -2.77 1.29
N ASN A 21 9.88 -2.13 0.14
CA ASN A 21 8.81 -1.58 -0.68
C ASN A 21 7.89 -2.69 -1.21
N ARG A 22 8.46 -3.82 -1.63
CA ARG A 22 7.68 -5.00 -2.06
C ARG A 22 6.81 -5.53 -0.93
N MET A 23 7.36 -5.63 0.28
CA MET A 23 6.63 -6.12 1.46
C MET A 23 5.46 -5.19 1.80
N ILE A 24 5.69 -3.88 1.80
CA ILE A 24 4.65 -2.89 2.09
C ILE A 24 3.57 -2.92 1.00
N LYS A 25 3.97 -2.97 -0.26
CA LYS A 25 3.05 -3.03 -1.39
C LYS A 25 2.21 -4.31 -1.35
N SER A 26 2.83 -5.44 -1.04
CA SER A 26 2.15 -6.73 -0.91
C SER A 26 1.13 -6.69 0.22
N ALA A 27 1.50 -6.15 1.39
CA ALA A 27 0.61 -6.02 2.53
C ALA A 27 -0.59 -5.12 2.19
N MET A 28 -0.34 -4.01 1.50
CA MET A 28 -1.39 -3.09 1.04
C MET A 28 -2.35 -3.80 0.08
N LYS A 29 -1.85 -4.50 -0.91
CA LYS A 29 -2.67 -5.24 -1.88
C LYS A 29 -3.50 -6.32 -1.20
N THR A 30 -2.92 -7.04 -0.25
CA THR A 30 -3.63 -8.07 0.53
C THR A 30 -4.78 -7.44 1.31
N GLN A 31 -4.55 -6.30 1.95
CA GLN A 31 -5.59 -5.60 2.71
C GLN A 31 -6.71 -5.11 1.80
N ILE A 32 -6.37 -4.56 0.63
CA ILE A 32 -7.36 -4.12 -0.36
C ILE A 32 -8.19 -5.31 -0.84
N LYS A 33 -7.54 -6.44 -1.09
CA LYS A 33 -8.22 -7.67 -1.53
C LYS A 33 -9.20 -8.18 -0.48
N LYS A 34 -8.81 -8.16 0.79
CA LYS A 34 -9.69 -8.52 1.91
C LYS A 34 -10.91 -7.61 1.96
N PHE A 35 -10.69 -6.31 1.76
CA PHE A 35 -11.78 -5.33 1.72
C PHE A 35 -12.74 -5.62 0.57
N GLU A 36 -12.22 -5.85 -0.63
CA GLU A 36 -13.05 -6.14 -1.82
C GLU A 36 -13.85 -7.43 -1.64
N THR A 37 -13.24 -8.46 -1.07
CA THR A 37 -13.93 -9.72 -0.76
C THR A 37 -15.04 -9.48 0.25
N ALA A 38 -14.79 -8.70 1.29
CA ALA A 38 -15.79 -8.37 2.29
C ALA A 38 -16.93 -7.55 1.70
N VAL A 39 -16.65 -6.62 0.79
CA VAL A 39 -17.67 -5.84 0.08
C VAL A 39 -18.55 -6.77 -0.76
N SER A 40 -17.96 -7.72 -1.47
CA SER A 40 -18.69 -8.70 -2.28
C SER A 40 -19.58 -9.59 -1.43
N ALA A 41 -19.14 -9.90 -0.22
CA ALA A 41 -19.89 -10.73 0.73
C ALA A 41 -20.86 -9.92 1.59
N SER A 42 -20.95 -8.61 1.39
CA SER A 42 -21.74 -7.67 2.20
C SER A 42 -21.34 -7.66 3.68
N GLU A 43 -20.08 -7.99 3.96
CA GLU A 43 -19.51 -8.02 5.32
C GLU A 43 -18.61 -6.82 5.62
N ALA A 44 -18.40 -5.95 4.64
CA ALA A 44 -17.54 -4.77 4.82
C ALA A 44 -18.22 -3.72 5.70
N ASP A 45 -17.45 -3.14 6.62
CA ASP A 45 -17.91 -2.06 7.48
C ASP A 45 -16.93 -0.88 7.48
N VAL A 46 -17.27 0.16 8.22
CA VAL A 46 -16.44 1.37 8.31
C VAL A 46 -15.09 1.06 8.95
N LYS A 47 -15.04 0.13 9.89
CA LYS A 47 -13.79 -0.28 10.54
C LYS A 47 -12.83 -0.92 9.54
N LEU A 48 -13.35 -1.81 8.70
CA LEU A 48 -12.55 -2.45 7.66
C LEU A 48 -12.08 -1.44 6.62
N LEU A 49 -12.94 -0.50 6.22
CA LEU A 49 -12.58 0.59 5.33
C LEU A 49 -11.45 1.42 5.93
N SER A 50 -11.56 1.79 7.20
CA SER A 50 -10.55 2.58 7.90
C SER A 50 -9.21 1.85 7.95
N ALA A 51 -9.21 0.56 8.25
CA ALA A 51 -8.01 -0.27 8.27
C ALA A 51 -7.35 -0.34 6.89
N THR A 52 -8.15 -0.50 5.84
CA THR A 52 -7.65 -0.56 4.46
C THR A 52 -7.09 0.78 4.02
N GLN A 53 -7.76 1.88 4.33
CA GLN A 53 -7.26 3.22 4.03
C GLN A 53 -5.97 3.51 4.80
N GLY A 54 -5.86 3.03 6.04
CA GLY A 54 -4.63 3.14 6.83
C GLY A 54 -3.45 2.44 6.17
N ALA A 55 -3.68 1.26 5.59
CA ALA A 55 -2.63 0.53 4.87
C ALA A 55 -2.16 1.31 3.64
N VAL A 56 -3.09 1.94 2.90
CA VAL A 56 -2.77 2.77 1.74
C VAL A 56 -1.98 4.02 2.17
N ASP A 57 -2.41 4.69 3.24
CA ASP A 57 -1.72 5.86 3.79
C ASP A 57 -0.30 5.51 4.24
N LYS A 58 -0.12 4.37 4.89
CA LYS A 58 1.19 3.90 5.33
C LYS A 58 2.13 3.69 4.15
N ALA A 59 1.64 3.10 3.07
CA ALA A 59 2.42 2.89 1.85
C ALA A 59 2.83 4.24 1.24
N ALA A 60 1.93 5.22 1.22
CA ALA A 60 2.22 6.55 0.71
C ALA A 60 3.24 7.29 1.60
N ALA A 61 3.10 7.18 2.92
CA ALA A 61 4.01 7.79 3.88
C ALA A 61 5.44 7.25 3.74
N LYS A 62 5.58 5.99 3.37
CA LYS A 62 6.89 5.36 3.15
C LYS A 62 7.42 5.52 1.73
N GLY A 63 6.69 6.23 0.87
CA GLY A 63 7.11 6.50 -0.50
C GLY A 63 6.95 5.34 -1.47
N VAL A 64 6.24 4.28 -1.07
CA VAL A 64 6.00 3.12 -1.94
C VAL A 64 5.04 3.48 -3.06
N ILE A 65 4.06 4.33 -2.77
CA ILE A 65 3.14 4.87 -3.76
C ILE A 65 3.09 6.38 -3.62
N HIS A 66 2.73 7.07 -4.69
CA HIS A 66 2.59 8.51 -4.67
C HIS A 66 1.31 8.91 -3.91
N LYS A 67 1.35 10.06 -3.22
CA LYS A 67 0.20 10.55 -2.43
C LYS A 67 -1.07 10.70 -3.28
N ASN A 68 -0.93 11.07 -4.55
CA ASN A 68 -2.07 11.19 -5.46
C ASN A 68 -2.69 9.83 -5.77
N ALA A 69 -1.86 8.80 -5.95
CA ALA A 69 -2.33 7.43 -6.15
C ALA A 69 -3.04 6.92 -4.89
N ALA A 70 -2.50 7.24 -3.71
CA ALA A 70 -3.10 6.87 -2.43
C ALA A 70 -4.49 7.52 -2.27
N ALA A 71 -4.61 8.80 -2.56
CA ALA A 71 -5.88 9.53 -2.50
C ALA A 71 -6.92 8.90 -3.45
N ARG A 72 -6.50 8.53 -4.65
CA ARG A 72 -7.37 7.90 -5.64
C ARG A 72 -7.86 6.54 -5.15
N LYS A 73 -6.96 5.71 -4.60
CA LYS A 73 -7.32 4.40 -4.06
C LYS A 73 -8.28 4.51 -2.89
N LYS A 74 -8.03 5.44 -1.97
CA LYS A 74 -8.91 5.69 -0.81
C LYS A 74 -10.31 6.09 -1.27
N SER A 75 -10.41 6.97 -2.26
CA SER A 75 -11.69 7.39 -2.84
C SER A 75 -12.44 6.22 -3.45
N GLN A 76 -11.73 5.37 -4.21
CA GLN A 76 -12.33 4.17 -4.82
C GLN A 76 -12.87 3.21 -3.77
N LEU A 77 -12.12 3.00 -2.68
CA LEU A 77 -12.55 2.11 -1.60
C LEU A 77 -13.80 2.63 -0.92
N THR A 78 -13.87 3.93 -0.67
CA THR A 78 -15.04 4.59 -0.08
C THR A 78 -16.27 4.41 -0.98
N LYS A 79 -16.10 4.60 -2.28
CA LYS A 79 -17.18 4.44 -3.27
C LYS A 79 -17.67 3.01 -3.33
N LYS A 80 -16.76 2.03 -3.27
CA LYS A 80 -17.13 0.61 -3.27
C LYS A 80 -17.98 0.26 -2.06
N LEU A 81 -17.60 0.74 -0.87
CA LEU A 81 -18.39 0.51 0.34
C LEU A 81 -19.76 1.17 0.26
N ALA A 82 -19.83 2.41 -0.22
CA ALA A 82 -21.08 3.15 -0.39
C ALA A 82 -22.01 2.42 -1.38
N ALA A 83 -21.46 1.90 -2.48
CA ALA A 83 -22.22 1.18 -3.49
C ALA A 83 -22.75 -0.17 -2.96
N ALA A 84 -22.04 -0.79 -2.01
CA ALA A 84 -22.43 -2.06 -1.43
C ALA A 84 -23.55 -1.94 -0.39
N LYS A 85 -23.75 -0.73 0.13
CA LYS A 85 -24.87 -0.45 1.06
C LYS A 85 -26.11 -0.12 0.28
#